data_37872ffd9ec8a6084efa704ac8ea2d3c
#
_entry.id   37872ffd9ec8a6084efa704ac8ea2d3c
#
_cell.length_a   1.000
_cell.length_b   1.000
_cell.length_c   1.000
_cell.angle_alpha   90.00
_cell.angle_beta   90.00
_cell.angle_gamma   90.00
#
_symmetry.space_group_name_H-M   'P 1'
#
loop_
_entity.id
_entity.type
_entity.pdbx_description
1 polymer ?
#
loop_
_entity_poly.entity_id
_entity_poly.type
_entity_poly.pdbx_seq_one_letter_code
_entity_poly.pdbx_strand_id
1 'polypeptide(L)'
;MATTPLQIRLVCGLGNPGAQYKMTRHSAGFAVVDALAERLGVRYWKSEAGCDVALVKLHYGLETREVIFAKPQSYMNTSGGPLSKLARAHRVSPAEILVVHDEVDLPQGCIQVKFGGGLNAHNGLRSIADKLGTRDFARVRCGIGRPPGKMSVADYALRKLKGNFAEEFLVMAQEAADIVETCLSDGVASQL
;
A
#
# COMPACT_ATOMS: atom_id res chain seq x y z
N MET A 1 19.75 -23.17 8.48
CA MET A 1 19.90 -22.38 7.26
C MET A 1 19.24 -21.04 7.49
N ALA A 2 19.98 -19.93 7.47
CA ALA A 2 19.40 -18.61 7.56
C ALA A 2 18.55 -18.37 6.29
N THR A 3 17.25 -18.30 6.44
CA THR A 3 16.37 -17.89 5.34
C THR A 3 16.70 -16.45 5.01
N THR A 4 17.18 -16.21 3.79
CA THR A 4 17.37 -14.84 3.27
C THR A 4 16.09 -14.06 3.54
N PRO A 5 16.15 -12.88 4.18
CA PRO A 5 14.94 -12.09 4.44
C PRO A 5 14.20 -11.83 3.13
N LEU A 6 12.89 -11.99 3.15
CA LEU A 6 12.05 -11.78 1.99
C LEU A 6 12.19 -10.32 1.54
N GLN A 7 12.79 -10.13 0.37
CA GLN A 7 13.11 -8.81 -0.14
C GLN A 7 11.92 -8.26 -0.93
N ILE A 8 11.37 -7.14 -0.48
CA ILE A 8 10.31 -6.44 -1.22
C ILE A 8 10.91 -5.75 -2.45
N ARG A 9 10.31 -6.01 -3.61
CA ARG A 9 10.65 -5.41 -4.91
C ARG A 9 9.55 -4.54 -5.49
N LEU A 10 8.32 -4.65 -4.96
CA LEU A 10 7.18 -3.85 -5.39
C LEU A 10 6.36 -3.40 -4.20
N VAL A 11 6.19 -2.09 -4.04
CA VAL A 11 5.28 -1.46 -3.06
C VAL A 11 4.05 -0.96 -3.81
N CYS A 12 2.89 -1.48 -3.47
CA CYS A 12 1.61 -1.10 -4.06
C CYS A 12 0.74 -0.37 -3.04
N GLY A 13 0.47 0.91 -3.25
CA GLY A 13 -0.55 1.63 -2.50
C GLY A 13 -1.94 1.40 -3.10
N LEU A 14 -2.94 1.12 -2.25
CA LEU A 14 -4.33 1.03 -2.67
C LEU A 14 -5.07 2.35 -2.48
N GLY A 15 -5.93 2.66 -3.44
CA GLY A 15 -6.76 3.86 -3.48
C GLY A 15 -7.64 3.87 -4.73
N ASN A 16 -8.56 4.82 -4.79
CA ASN A 16 -9.33 5.08 -6.00
C ASN A 16 -8.71 6.25 -6.79
N PRO A 17 -8.65 6.19 -8.12
CA PRO A 17 -8.16 7.28 -8.94
C PRO A 17 -9.14 8.46 -8.94
N GLY A 18 -8.60 9.67 -9.07
CA GLY A 18 -9.35 10.91 -9.16
C GLY A 18 -9.25 11.80 -7.91
N ALA A 19 -9.28 13.13 -8.16
CA ALA A 19 -9.10 14.14 -7.10
C ALA A 19 -10.16 14.07 -6.00
N GLN A 20 -11.38 13.60 -6.32
CA GLN A 20 -12.47 13.42 -5.36
C GLN A 20 -12.16 12.38 -4.28
N TYR A 21 -11.27 11.41 -4.56
CA TYR A 21 -10.90 10.33 -3.62
C TYR A 21 -9.61 10.59 -2.86
N LYS A 22 -8.80 11.57 -3.28
CA LYS A 22 -7.45 11.82 -2.75
C LYS A 22 -7.40 11.94 -1.21
N MET A 23 -8.39 12.60 -0.61
CA MET A 23 -8.50 12.79 0.83
C MET A 23 -9.65 11.95 1.40
N THR A 24 -9.65 10.67 1.11
CA THR A 24 -10.56 9.68 1.72
C THR A 24 -9.75 8.61 2.43
N ARG A 25 -10.33 7.99 3.45
CA ARG A 25 -9.67 6.88 4.19
C ARG A 25 -9.28 5.73 3.26
N HIS A 26 -10.11 5.47 2.25
CA HIS A 26 -9.88 4.39 1.27
C HIS A 26 -8.70 4.64 0.32
N SER A 27 -8.14 5.84 0.35
CA SER A 27 -6.90 6.20 -0.40
C SER A 27 -5.65 6.25 0.49
N ALA A 28 -5.69 5.63 1.66
CA ALA A 28 -4.54 5.58 2.59
C ALA A 28 -3.29 5.01 1.91
N GLY A 29 -3.41 3.95 1.14
CA GLY A 29 -2.28 3.36 0.42
C GLY A 29 -1.65 4.33 -0.59
N PHE A 30 -2.46 5.10 -1.33
CA PHE A 30 -1.96 6.13 -2.24
C PHE A 30 -1.20 7.20 -1.47
N ALA A 31 -1.77 7.69 -0.34
CA ALA A 31 -1.15 8.73 0.48
C ALA A 31 0.20 8.30 1.04
N VAL A 32 0.32 7.05 1.50
CA VAL A 32 1.59 6.49 2.01
C VAL A 32 2.65 6.39 0.90
N VAL A 33 2.27 5.87 -0.27
CA VAL A 33 3.21 5.75 -1.40
C VAL A 33 3.62 7.12 -1.93
N ASP A 34 2.71 8.10 -1.94
CA ASP A 34 3.03 9.48 -2.31
C ASP A 34 4.00 10.12 -1.30
N ALA A 35 3.77 9.94 0.01
CA ALA A 35 4.67 10.43 1.07
C ALA A 35 6.07 9.82 0.96
N LEU A 36 6.14 8.50 0.72
CA LEU A 36 7.40 7.80 0.54
C LEU A 36 8.15 8.26 -0.73
N ALA A 37 7.41 8.41 -1.82
CA ALA A 37 7.96 8.89 -3.10
C ALA A 37 8.52 10.30 -3.00
N GLU A 38 7.82 11.21 -2.29
CA GLU A 38 8.27 12.58 -2.05
C GLU A 38 9.59 12.61 -1.28
N ARG A 39 9.71 11.84 -0.18
CA ARG A 39 10.93 11.72 0.63
C ARG A 39 12.13 11.21 -0.17
N LEU A 40 11.89 10.26 -1.07
CA LEU A 40 12.91 9.65 -1.92
C LEU A 40 13.18 10.45 -3.20
N GLY A 41 12.60 11.64 -3.33
CA GLY A 41 12.84 12.56 -4.45
C GLY A 41 12.27 12.09 -5.77
N VAL A 42 11.25 11.24 -5.75
CA VAL A 42 10.55 10.81 -6.98
C VAL A 42 9.80 11.99 -7.57
N ARG A 43 10.19 12.38 -8.79
CA ARG A 43 9.59 13.51 -9.50
C ARG A 43 8.74 13.10 -10.71
N TYR A 44 8.81 11.84 -11.09
CA TYR A 44 8.16 11.35 -12.29
C TYR A 44 7.46 10.01 -12.05
N TRP A 45 6.23 9.96 -12.47
CA TRP A 45 5.39 8.76 -12.51
C TRP A 45 5.05 8.45 -13.96
N LYS A 46 5.32 7.22 -14.41
CA LYS A 46 4.91 6.74 -15.73
C LYS A 46 3.65 5.90 -15.61
N SER A 47 2.83 5.91 -16.66
CA SER A 47 1.72 4.97 -16.75
C SER A 47 2.22 3.64 -17.33
N GLU A 48 2.04 2.56 -16.58
CA GLU A 48 2.43 1.21 -16.98
C GLU A 48 1.46 0.18 -16.42
N ALA A 49 1.00 -0.76 -17.25
CA ALA A 49 0.10 -1.86 -16.88
C ALA A 49 -1.20 -1.40 -16.19
N GLY A 50 -1.62 -0.15 -16.36
CA GLY A 50 -2.77 0.45 -15.67
C GLY A 50 -2.46 0.94 -14.26
N CYS A 51 -1.20 1.16 -13.93
CA CYS A 51 -0.72 1.80 -12.71
C CYS A 51 0.04 3.08 -13.01
N ASP A 52 0.04 4.02 -12.07
CA ASP A 52 1.11 5.00 -11.97
C ASP A 52 2.30 4.31 -11.30
N VAL A 53 3.45 4.33 -11.97
CA VAL A 53 4.65 3.59 -11.58
C VAL A 53 5.84 4.52 -11.45
N ALA A 54 6.61 4.37 -10.37
CA ALA A 54 7.93 4.96 -10.21
C ALA A 54 8.97 3.86 -9.92
N LEU A 55 10.11 3.91 -10.60
CA LEU A 55 11.26 3.06 -10.31
C LEU A 55 12.22 3.82 -9.41
N VAL A 56 12.47 3.29 -8.23
CA VAL A 56 13.27 3.95 -7.19
C VAL A 56 14.52 3.12 -6.90
N LYS A 57 15.67 3.74 -6.95
CA LYS A 57 16.95 3.13 -6.54
C LYS A 57 17.21 3.48 -5.08
N LEU A 58 17.28 2.46 -4.24
CA LEU A 58 17.60 2.58 -2.82
C LEU A 58 19.03 2.12 -2.59
N HIS A 59 19.77 2.88 -1.81
CA HIS A 59 21.17 2.60 -1.50
C HIS A 59 21.32 2.18 -0.03
N TYR A 60 21.81 0.97 0.17
CA TYR A 60 22.10 0.39 1.49
C TYR A 60 23.59 0.07 1.57
N GLY A 61 24.39 1.03 2.03
CA GLY A 61 25.85 0.91 1.97
C GLY A 61 26.37 0.77 0.54
N LEU A 62 26.98 -0.35 0.21
CA LEU A 62 27.47 -0.65 -1.15
C LEU A 62 26.44 -1.32 -2.05
N GLU A 63 25.30 -1.71 -1.51
CA GLU A 63 24.24 -2.37 -2.26
C GLU A 63 23.26 -1.32 -2.82
N THR A 64 22.87 -1.48 -4.07
CA THR A 64 21.80 -0.69 -4.70
C THR A 64 20.68 -1.65 -5.10
N ARG A 65 19.46 -1.33 -4.66
CA ARG A 65 18.26 -2.10 -4.99
C ARG A 65 17.29 -1.22 -5.76
N GLU A 66 16.68 -1.79 -6.79
CA GLU A 66 15.58 -1.14 -7.49
C GLU A 66 14.24 -1.65 -6.94
N VAL A 67 13.39 -0.73 -6.53
CA VAL A 67 12.05 -1.00 -6.01
C VAL A 67 11.03 -0.27 -6.88
N ILE A 68 9.93 -0.95 -7.18
CA ILE A 68 8.82 -0.42 -7.95
C ILE A 68 7.80 0.14 -6.98
N PHE A 69 7.45 1.42 -7.09
CA PHE A 69 6.28 2.00 -6.43
C PHE A 69 5.14 2.04 -7.42
N ALA A 70 3.96 1.58 -7.01
CA ALA A 70 2.80 1.45 -7.88
C ALA A 70 1.52 1.95 -7.19
N LYS A 71 0.71 2.68 -7.97
CA LYS A 71 -0.66 3.07 -7.62
C LYS A 71 -1.60 2.63 -8.74
N PRO A 72 -2.40 1.55 -8.56
CA PRO A 72 -3.35 1.11 -9.59
C PRO A 72 -4.34 2.23 -9.94
N GLN A 73 -4.47 2.54 -11.23
CA GLN A 73 -5.37 3.56 -11.74
C GLN A 73 -6.72 2.95 -12.16
N SER A 74 -7.22 2.04 -11.34
CA SER A 74 -8.54 1.42 -11.44
C SER A 74 -9.29 1.57 -10.13
N TYR A 75 -10.61 1.35 -10.13
CA TYR A 75 -11.37 1.32 -8.89
C TYR A 75 -10.89 0.20 -7.96
N MET A 76 -11.07 0.42 -6.65
CA MET A 76 -10.57 -0.45 -5.59
C MET A 76 -10.84 -1.94 -5.84
N ASN A 77 -12.05 -2.32 -6.21
CA ASN A 77 -12.46 -3.71 -6.45
C ASN A 77 -11.83 -4.35 -7.70
N THR A 78 -11.09 -3.60 -8.50
CA THR A 78 -10.38 -4.09 -9.71
C THR A 78 -8.87 -3.88 -9.66
N SER A 79 -8.32 -3.44 -8.52
CA SER A 79 -6.90 -3.12 -8.34
C SER A 79 -5.95 -4.30 -8.63
N GLY A 80 -6.41 -5.53 -8.47
CA GLY A 80 -5.61 -6.73 -8.73
C GLY A 80 -5.23 -6.92 -10.20
N GLY A 81 -6.06 -6.46 -11.15
CA GLY A 81 -5.78 -6.55 -12.58
C GLY A 81 -4.50 -5.80 -12.97
N PRO A 82 -4.44 -4.48 -12.75
CA PRO A 82 -3.24 -3.68 -12.99
C PRO A 82 -2.01 -4.21 -12.24
N LEU A 83 -2.14 -4.47 -10.93
CA LEU A 83 -1.03 -4.95 -10.11
C LEU A 83 -0.45 -6.27 -10.63
N SER A 84 -1.30 -7.25 -10.94
CA SER A 84 -0.83 -8.56 -11.44
C SER A 84 -0.13 -8.47 -12.81
N LYS A 85 -0.59 -7.56 -13.68
CA LYS A 85 0.08 -7.29 -14.96
C LYS A 85 1.46 -6.66 -14.75
N LEU A 86 1.55 -5.67 -13.85
CA LEU A 86 2.81 -5.01 -13.52
C LEU A 86 3.81 -6.00 -12.90
N ALA A 87 3.38 -6.79 -11.91
CA ALA A 87 4.21 -7.79 -11.24
C ALA A 87 4.79 -8.80 -12.26
N ARG A 88 3.96 -9.29 -13.20
CA ARG A 88 4.43 -10.19 -14.27
C ARG A 88 5.42 -9.52 -15.21
N ALA A 89 5.16 -8.29 -15.62
CA ALA A 89 6.06 -7.54 -16.52
C ALA A 89 7.48 -7.38 -15.92
N HIS A 90 7.55 -7.19 -14.61
CA HIS A 90 8.82 -7.02 -13.87
C HIS A 90 9.32 -8.31 -13.19
N ARG A 91 8.67 -9.46 -13.43
CA ARG A 91 9.04 -10.76 -12.82
C ARG A 91 9.14 -10.67 -11.29
N VAL A 92 8.15 -10.02 -10.67
CA VAL A 92 8.00 -9.91 -9.21
C VAL A 92 7.03 -10.99 -8.76
N SER A 93 7.47 -11.84 -7.82
CA SER A 93 6.62 -12.85 -7.21
C SER A 93 5.68 -12.23 -6.18
N PRO A 94 4.53 -12.86 -5.85
CA PRO A 94 3.62 -12.33 -4.83
C PRO A 94 4.30 -12.06 -3.49
N ALA A 95 5.22 -12.91 -3.07
CA ALA A 95 5.94 -12.77 -1.81
C ALA A 95 6.88 -11.54 -1.76
N GLU A 96 7.27 -10.99 -2.90
CA GLU A 96 8.07 -9.78 -3.03
C GLU A 96 7.23 -8.49 -3.13
N ILE A 97 5.89 -8.62 -2.96
CA ILE A 97 4.96 -7.48 -3.01
C ILE A 97 4.60 -7.04 -1.59
N LEU A 98 4.65 -5.74 -1.33
CA LEU A 98 4.12 -5.09 -0.15
C LEU A 98 2.92 -4.22 -0.57
N VAL A 99 1.75 -4.53 -0.03
CA VAL A 99 0.51 -3.78 -0.28
C VAL A 99 0.20 -2.87 0.91
N VAL A 100 -0.01 -1.58 0.65
CA VAL A 100 -0.41 -0.60 1.67
C VAL A 100 -1.89 -0.29 1.50
N HIS A 101 -2.67 -0.41 2.57
CA HIS A 101 -4.13 -0.25 2.52
C HIS A 101 -4.73 0.25 3.84
N ASP A 102 -5.96 0.77 3.78
CA ASP A 102 -6.75 1.10 4.95
C ASP A 102 -7.30 -0.16 5.65
N GLU A 103 -7.43 -0.10 6.98
CA GLU A 103 -7.91 -1.22 7.78
C GLU A 103 -8.91 -0.73 8.84
N VAL A 104 -10.16 -1.18 8.72
CA VAL A 104 -11.25 -0.79 9.64
C VAL A 104 -11.15 -1.47 11.00
N ASP A 105 -10.49 -2.62 11.09
CA ASP A 105 -10.36 -3.40 12.32
C ASP A 105 -9.20 -2.95 13.21
N LEU A 106 -8.42 -1.97 12.76
CA LEU A 106 -7.41 -1.29 13.55
C LEU A 106 -7.89 0.10 13.98
N PRO A 107 -7.61 0.52 15.23
CA PRO A 107 -7.86 1.88 15.66
C PRO A 107 -7.25 2.91 14.71
N GLN A 108 -7.86 4.10 14.61
CA GLN A 108 -7.34 5.19 13.79
C GLN A 108 -5.90 5.53 14.17
N GLY A 109 -5.03 5.63 13.17
CA GLY A 109 -3.60 5.91 13.32
C GLY A 109 -2.75 4.70 13.71
N CYS A 110 -3.34 3.57 14.05
CA CYS A 110 -2.59 2.34 14.32
C CYS A 110 -2.05 1.74 13.03
N ILE A 111 -0.77 1.38 12.99
CA ILE A 111 -0.15 0.78 11.81
C ILE A 111 0.37 -0.61 12.17
N GLN A 112 0.08 -1.58 11.34
CA GLN A 112 0.51 -2.96 11.51
C GLN A 112 1.05 -3.54 10.22
N VAL A 113 2.16 -4.29 10.32
CA VAL A 113 2.65 -5.14 9.23
C VAL A 113 2.07 -6.53 9.39
N LYS A 114 1.72 -7.17 8.28
CA LYS A 114 1.24 -8.55 8.24
C LYS A 114 1.67 -9.22 6.95
N PHE A 115 1.98 -10.51 7.03
CA PHE A 115 2.20 -11.36 5.87
C PHE A 115 1.05 -12.36 5.73
N GLY A 116 0.47 -12.47 4.54
CA GLY A 116 -0.58 -13.44 4.26
C GLY A 116 -1.87 -13.28 5.10
N GLY A 117 -2.65 -14.35 5.19
CA GLY A 117 -3.83 -14.46 6.05
C GLY A 117 -5.11 -13.80 5.52
N GLY A 118 -6.06 -13.52 6.42
CA GLY A 118 -7.38 -12.99 6.08
C GLY A 118 -7.34 -11.60 5.44
N LEU A 119 -8.32 -11.29 4.58
CA LEU A 119 -8.38 -10.04 3.80
C LEU A 119 -9.38 -9.02 4.38
N ASN A 120 -10.01 -9.33 5.50
CA ASN A 120 -10.94 -8.47 6.28
C ASN A 120 -11.99 -7.74 5.43
N ALA A 121 -12.56 -8.45 4.44
CA ALA A 121 -13.56 -7.92 3.50
C ALA A 121 -13.09 -6.72 2.64
N HIS A 122 -11.81 -6.37 2.64
CA HIS A 122 -11.26 -5.28 1.84
C HIS A 122 -11.26 -5.63 0.35
N ASN A 123 -12.07 -4.91 -0.46
CA ASN A 123 -12.29 -5.23 -1.86
C ASN A 123 -11.01 -5.19 -2.72
N GLY A 124 -10.09 -4.25 -2.44
CA GLY A 124 -8.80 -4.17 -3.13
C GLY A 124 -7.93 -5.40 -2.85
N LEU A 125 -7.84 -5.84 -1.60
CA LEU A 125 -7.09 -7.04 -1.23
C LEU A 125 -7.69 -8.32 -1.83
N ARG A 126 -9.03 -8.41 -1.87
CA ARG A 126 -9.71 -9.54 -2.54
C ARG A 126 -9.36 -9.59 -4.02
N SER A 127 -9.42 -8.44 -4.70
CA SER A 127 -9.05 -8.32 -6.11
C SER A 127 -7.60 -8.73 -6.36
N ILE A 128 -6.68 -8.31 -5.50
CA ILE A 128 -5.26 -8.68 -5.59
C ILE A 128 -5.07 -10.18 -5.40
N ALA A 129 -5.63 -10.75 -4.34
CA ALA A 129 -5.51 -12.17 -4.05
C ALA A 129 -6.10 -13.04 -5.17
N ASP A 130 -7.23 -12.63 -5.76
CA ASP A 130 -7.83 -13.30 -6.91
C ASP A 130 -6.89 -13.31 -8.13
N LYS A 131 -6.29 -12.16 -8.46
CA LYS A 131 -5.44 -12.03 -9.65
C LYS A 131 -4.02 -12.56 -9.48
N LEU A 132 -3.49 -12.58 -8.27
CA LEU A 132 -2.22 -13.22 -7.93
C LEU A 132 -2.35 -14.73 -7.68
N GLY A 133 -3.56 -15.24 -7.41
CA GLY A 133 -3.83 -16.64 -7.07
C GLY A 133 -3.36 -17.05 -5.68
N THR A 134 -2.98 -16.08 -4.82
CA THR A 134 -2.50 -16.32 -3.46
C THR A 134 -2.76 -15.13 -2.55
N ARG A 135 -2.72 -15.37 -1.24
CA ARG A 135 -2.73 -14.33 -0.19
C ARG A 135 -1.35 -14.08 0.42
N ASP A 136 -0.31 -14.78 -0.06
CA ASP A 136 1.04 -14.76 0.49
C ASP A 136 1.82 -13.54 -0.05
N PHE A 137 1.40 -12.36 0.37
CA PHE A 137 2.08 -11.09 0.17
C PHE A 137 2.07 -10.27 1.46
N ALA A 138 3.05 -9.38 1.58
CA ALA A 138 3.16 -8.49 2.73
C ALA A 138 2.15 -7.34 2.65
N ARG A 139 1.71 -6.85 3.81
CA ARG A 139 0.78 -5.71 3.92
C ARG A 139 1.18 -4.76 5.03
N VAL A 140 1.10 -3.47 4.75
CA VAL A 140 1.05 -2.41 5.77
C VAL A 140 -0.41 -1.98 5.91
N ARG A 141 -0.97 -2.21 7.07
CA ARG A 141 -2.37 -1.97 7.43
C ARG A 141 -2.46 -0.63 8.15
N CYS A 142 -3.06 0.35 7.51
CA CYS A 142 -3.27 1.69 8.07
C CYS A 142 -4.64 1.75 8.76
N GLY A 143 -4.67 1.77 10.08
CA GLY A 143 -5.90 1.79 10.87
C GLY A 143 -6.71 3.05 10.63
N ILE A 144 -7.98 2.87 10.27
CA ILE A 144 -8.95 3.96 10.07
C ILE A 144 -10.09 3.91 11.09
N GLY A 145 -10.14 2.86 11.93
CA GLY A 145 -11.23 2.62 12.87
C GLY A 145 -12.54 2.22 12.20
N ARG A 146 -13.50 1.85 13.00
CA ARG A 146 -14.84 1.49 12.55
C ARG A 146 -15.75 2.71 12.42
N PRO A 147 -16.70 2.71 11.46
CA PRO A 147 -17.65 3.81 11.32
C PRO A 147 -18.52 3.94 12.58
N PRO A 148 -18.89 5.19 12.94
CA PRO A 148 -19.78 5.42 14.08
C PRO A 148 -21.23 5.07 13.74
N GLY A 149 -21.97 4.56 14.72
CA GLY A 149 -23.41 4.31 14.63
C GLY A 149 -23.78 3.30 13.54
N LYS A 150 -24.71 3.68 12.65
CA LYS A 150 -25.24 2.81 11.57
C LYS A 150 -24.60 3.08 10.20
N MET A 151 -23.55 3.90 10.13
CA MET A 151 -22.90 4.22 8.87
C MET A 151 -22.26 2.96 8.27
N SER A 152 -22.40 2.77 6.95
CA SER A 152 -21.72 1.66 6.27
C SER A 152 -20.21 1.87 6.23
N VAL A 153 -19.45 0.77 6.19
CA VAL A 153 -17.98 0.82 6.04
C VAL A 153 -17.59 1.51 4.75
N ALA A 154 -18.33 1.25 3.67
CA ALA A 154 -18.07 1.87 2.36
C ALA A 154 -18.24 3.39 2.40
N ASP A 155 -19.34 3.89 2.97
CA ASP A 155 -19.57 5.34 3.10
C ASP A 155 -18.51 5.99 3.99
N TYR A 156 -18.12 5.33 5.08
CA TYR A 156 -17.07 5.81 5.97
C TYR A 156 -15.70 5.89 5.29
N ALA A 157 -15.31 4.84 4.59
CA ALA A 157 -14.03 4.79 3.89
C ALA A 157 -13.93 5.81 2.75
N LEU A 158 -15.05 6.09 2.05
CA LEU A 158 -15.12 7.03 0.93
C LEU A 158 -15.43 8.47 1.35
N ARG A 159 -15.76 8.72 2.61
CA ARG A 159 -16.02 10.07 3.11
C ARG A 159 -14.76 10.94 3.04
N LYS A 160 -14.90 12.12 2.45
CA LYS A 160 -13.81 13.10 2.36
C LYS A 160 -13.42 13.63 3.75
N LEU A 161 -12.13 13.56 4.05
CA LEU A 161 -11.55 14.06 5.29
C LEU A 161 -11.35 15.57 5.23
N LYS A 162 -11.58 16.25 6.37
CA LYS A 162 -11.43 17.71 6.51
C LYS A 162 -10.93 18.04 7.90
N GLY A 163 -10.28 19.21 8.06
CA GLY A 163 -9.78 19.70 9.35
C GLY A 163 -8.83 18.71 10.00
N ASN A 164 -8.94 18.53 11.31
CA ASN A 164 -8.06 17.66 12.10
C ASN A 164 -8.00 16.22 11.58
N PHE A 165 -9.11 15.66 11.07
CA PHE A 165 -9.09 14.31 10.48
C PHE A 165 -8.21 14.21 9.23
N ALA A 166 -8.13 15.29 8.44
CA ALA A 166 -7.23 15.32 7.29
C ALA A 166 -5.76 15.42 7.74
N GLU A 167 -5.47 16.20 8.77
CA GLU A 167 -4.12 16.33 9.35
C GLU A 167 -3.65 15.00 9.95
N GLU A 168 -4.47 14.36 10.79
CA GLU A 168 -4.18 13.05 11.37
C GLU A 168 -3.96 11.97 10.31
N PHE A 169 -4.72 12.00 9.22
CA PHE A 169 -4.55 11.10 8.09
C PHE A 169 -3.20 11.29 7.39
N LEU A 170 -2.76 12.52 7.21
CA LEU A 170 -1.45 12.82 6.62
C LEU A 170 -0.30 12.42 7.55
N VAL A 171 -0.45 12.61 8.86
CA VAL A 171 0.52 12.13 9.86
C VAL A 171 0.63 10.61 9.81
N MET A 172 -0.49 9.89 9.84
CA MET A 172 -0.53 8.44 9.70
C MET A 172 0.16 7.98 8.40
N ALA A 173 -0.05 8.69 7.29
CA ALA A 173 0.60 8.35 6.02
C ALA A 173 2.13 8.49 6.10
N GLN A 174 2.64 9.49 6.82
CA GLN A 174 4.07 9.66 7.06
C GLN A 174 4.65 8.55 7.95
N GLU A 175 3.97 8.21 9.04
CA GLU A 175 4.37 7.13 9.95
C GLU A 175 4.34 5.75 9.24
N ALA A 176 3.32 5.51 8.41
CA ALA A 176 3.25 4.29 7.61
C ALA A 176 4.37 4.23 6.56
N ALA A 177 4.78 5.37 6.00
CA ALA A 177 5.92 5.44 5.10
C ALA A 177 7.23 5.03 5.81
N ASP A 178 7.44 5.43 7.09
CA ASP A 178 8.59 4.98 7.90
C ASP A 178 8.61 3.45 8.04
N ILE A 179 7.45 2.85 8.29
CA ILE A 179 7.32 1.38 8.38
C ILE A 179 7.62 0.71 7.04
N VAL A 180 7.16 1.28 5.93
CA VAL A 180 7.49 0.75 4.58
C VAL A 180 9.00 0.84 4.33
N GLU A 181 9.65 1.95 4.67
CA GLU A 181 11.12 2.09 4.53
C GLU A 181 11.85 1.03 5.36
N THR A 182 11.41 0.77 6.60
CA THR A 182 11.99 -0.29 7.44
C THR A 182 11.77 -1.69 6.83
N CYS A 183 10.60 -1.96 6.25
CA CYS A 183 10.36 -3.21 5.52
C CYS A 183 11.28 -3.37 4.30
N LEU A 184 11.64 -2.27 3.64
CA LEU A 184 12.53 -2.26 2.48
C LEU A 184 13.99 -2.46 2.89
N SER A 185 14.45 -1.88 4.01
CA SER A 185 15.83 -2.00 4.50
C SER A 185 16.08 -3.32 5.22
N ASP A 186 15.26 -3.65 6.21
CA ASP A 186 15.51 -4.71 7.19
C ASP A 186 14.70 -5.99 6.89
N GLY A 187 13.81 -5.90 5.88
CA GLY A 187 12.88 -6.97 5.52
C GLY A 187 11.60 -6.95 6.36
N VAL A 188 10.55 -7.54 5.79
CA VAL A 188 9.19 -7.58 6.41
C VAL A 188 9.21 -8.28 7.77
N ALA A 189 10.03 -9.31 7.93
CA ALA A 189 10.11 -10.08 9.17
C ALA A 189 10.52 -9.26 10.41
N SER A 190 11.21 -8.14 10.21
CA SER A 190 11.59 -7.22 11.30
C SER A 190 10.40 -6.47 11.90
N GLN A 191 9.27 -6.44 11.19
CA GLN A 191 8.07 -5.68 11.56
C GLN A 191 6.85 -6.58 11.86
N LEU A 192 6.98 -7.91 11.77
CA LEU A 192 5.94 -8.88 12.16
C LEU A 192 6.02 -9.15 13.66
#